data_60c9b3f1421e4cb8f03f42b9f21974cb
#
_entry.id   60c9b3f1421e4cb8f03f42b9f21974cb
#
_cell.length_a   1.000
_cell.length_b   1.000
_cell.length_c   1.000
_cell.angle_alpha   90.00
_cell.angle_beta   90.00
_cell.angle_gamma   90.00
#
_symmetry.space_group_name_H-M   'P 1'
#
loop_
_entity.id
_entity.type
_entity.pdbx_description
1 polymer ?
#
loop_
_entity_poly.entity_id
_entity_poly.type
_entity_poly.pdbx_seq_one_letter_code
_entity_poly.pdbx_strand_id
1 'polypeptide(L)'
;MSRWLLVGLAVLIIAPAARSEDLPPKYRAVVDRGLKWLVKQQHRDGHWEAAGSNFASAMTAMGGTVLLMEGSTIRDGKYSENIRKAADWLMERVQRNGLIGDPNAANQGLGYMYGHGFSILFLSQIYGEEEDGERRRKLEDILTRAVQFCVRAQTSRGGWGYVSAQDGNDFDEGSVSITQVQALRAARNAGIVVPKQGIDKTHEYLKKCTTPRGGLIYSLQSGGGGERPTITVAAIASMFSTGEYTSDLAKRWLKYVQPLVPIESVGRDQFGHSEYTHYYYAQVIYCLGEDGYVKMFPESKESERLTWSRYRNAFFEFLARTQNADGSWNGVPIGQVYTACCYLTILQLDNGVLPIYQR
;
A
#
# COMPACT_ATOMS: atom_id res chain seq x y z
N MET A 1 41.25 -44.25 -14.40
CA MET A 1 41.24 -43.10 -13.46
C MET A 1 39.85 -42.49 -13.49
N SER A 2 39.00 -42.87 -12.55
CA SER A 2 37.57 -42.48 -12.48
C SER A 2 37.44 -41.23 -11.59
N ARG A 3 36.92 -40.12 -12.16
CA ARG A 3 36.61 -38.86 -11.44
C ARG A 3 35.17 -38.92 -10.94
N TRP A 4 35.00 -39.06 -9.65
CA TRP A 4 33.69 -38.91 -8.99
C TRP A 4 33.36 -37.41 -8.83
N LEU A 5 32.33 -36.96 -9.51
CA LEU A 5 31.70 -35.64 -9.29
C LEU A 5 30.80 -35.75 -8.06
N LEU A 6 31.20 -35.08 -6.97
CA LEU A 6 30.36 -34.85 -5.81
C LEU A 6 29.38 -33.71 -6.15
N VAL A 7 28.11 -34.05 -6.33
CA VAL A 7 27.02 -33.09 -6.41
C VAL A 7 26.63 -32.73 -4.96
N GLY A 8 27.03 -31.55 -4.54
CA GLY A 8 26.63 -31.02 -3.25
C GLY A 8 25.15 -30.62 -3.27
N LEU A 9 24.33 -31.34 -2.50
CA LEU A 9 22.93 -30.99 -2.25
C LEU A 9 22.89 -29.80 -1.28
N ALA A 10 22.62 -28.58 -1.77
CA ALA A 10 22.37 -27.44 -0.92
C ALA A 10 20.98 -27.60 -0.29
N VAL A 11 20.94 -27.98 0.98
CA VAL A 11 19.73 -27.98 1.79
C VAL A 11 19.42 -26.51 2.10
N LEU A 12 18.43 -25.94 1.43
CA LEU A 12 17.82 -24.67 1.83
C LEU A 12 17.14 -24.91 3.21
N ILE A 13 17.79 -24.45 4.26
CA ILE A 13 17.15 -24.32 5.58
C ILE A 13 16.17 -23.15 5.46
N ILE A 14 14.91 -23.45 5.20
CA ILE A 14 13.81 -22.48 5.37
C ILE A 14 13.73 -22.24 6.88
N ALA A 15 14.28 -21.10 7.34
CA ALA A 15 14.04 -20.64 8.69
C ALA A 15 12.52 -20.50 8.88
N PRO A 16 11.95 -21.03 9.98
CA PRO A 16 10.53 -20.83 10.24
C PRO A 16 10.27 -19.32 10.33
N ALA A 17 9.35 -18.81 9.53
CA ALA A 17 8.86 -17.45 9.66
C ALA A 17 8.49 -17.25 11.14
N ALA A 18 9.04 -16.21 11.77
CA ALA A 18 8.68 -15.85 13.13
C ALA A 18 7.15 -15.78 13.17
N ARG A 19 6.51 -16.66 13.93
CA ARG A 19 5.06 -16.60 14.14
C ARG A 19 4.74 -15.23 14.67
N SER A 20 3.88 -14.48 13.96
CA SER A 20 3.32 -13.25 14.48
C SER A 20 2.76 -13.54 15.87
N GLU A 21 3.08 -12.70 16.87
CA GLU A 21 2.40 -12.80 18.15
C GLU A 21 0.90 -12.81 17.90
N ASP A 22 0.20 -13.81 18.44
CA ASP A 22 -1.25 -13.91 18.28
C ASP A 22 -1.91 -12.59 18.69
N LEU A 23 -2.65 -12.00 17.76
CA LEU A 23 -3.37 -10.74 18.02
C LEU A 23 -4.25 -10.91 19.28
N PRO A 24 -4.14 -10.03 20.29
CA PRO A 24 -4.96 -10.13 21.50
C PRO A 24 -6.45 -10.26 21.17
N PRO A 25 -7.23 -11.08 21.91
CA PRO A 25 -8.63 -11.37 21.62
C PRO A 25 -9.50 -10.12 21.41
N LYS A 26 -9.22 -9.04 22.16
CA LYS A 26 -9.88 -7.73 22.01
C LYS A 26 -9.76 -7.20 20.60
N TYR A 27 -8.55 -7.17 20.03
CA TYR A 27 -8.31 -6.61 18.72
C TYR A 27 -8.71 -7.57 17.60
N ARG A 28 -8.62 -8.89 17.83
CA ARG A 28 -9.18 -9.90 16.91
C ARG A 28 -10.68 -9.68 16.71
N ALA A 29 -11.43 -9.42 17.79
CA ALA A 29 -12.85 -9.10 17.71
C ALA A 29 -13.13 -7.80 16.92
N VAL A 30 -12.24 -6.81 17.00
CA VAL A 30 -12.33 -5.56 16.19
C VAL A 30 -12.15 -5.87 14.70
N VAL A 31 -11.12 -6.64 14.36
CA VAL A 31 -10.87 -7.09 12.97
C VAL A 31 -12.07 -7.88 12.44
N ASP A 32 -12.55 -8.86 13.17
CA ASP A 32 -13.67 -9.72 12.76
C ASP A 32 -14.95 -8.91 12.46
N ARG A 33 -15.28 -7.92 13.30
CA ARG A 33 -16.43 -7.06 13.05
C ARG A 33 -16.23 -6.16 11.84
N GLY A 34 -15.02 -5.58 11.71
CA GLY A 34 -14.68 -4.74 10.56
C GLY A 34 -14.73 -5.48 9.24
N LEU A 35 -14.17 -6.70 9.17
CA LEU A 35 -14.22 -7.56 7.98
C LEU A 35 -15.66 -7.97 7.64
N LYS A 36 -16.46 -8.34 8.61
CA LYS A 36 -17.88 -8.64 8.40
C LYS A 36 -18.66 -7.45 7.86
N TRP A 37 -18.36 -6.25 8.36
CA TRP A 37 -18.95 -5.03 7.83
C TRP A 37 -18.49 -4.77 6.41
N LEU A 38 -17.19 -4.83 6.14
CA LEU A 38 -16.62 -4.58 4.81
C LEU A 38 -17.22 -5.50 3.75
N VAL A 39 -17.35 -6.80 4.04
CA VAL A 39 -17.95 -7.77 3.12
C VAL A 39 -19.41 -7.46 2.81
N LYS A 40 -20.17 -6.94 3.77
CA LYS A 40 -21.57 -6.50 3.52
C LYS A 40 -21.66 -5.29 2.58
N GLN A 41 -20.59 -4.52 2.43
CA GLN A 41 -20.54 -3.39 1.50
C GLN A 41 -20.17 -3.82 0.08
N GLN A 42 -19.77 -5.07 -0.14
CA GLN A 42 -19.45 -5.57 -1.47
C GLN A 42 -20.71 -5.69 -2.33
N HIS A 43 -20.68 -5.10 -3.51
CA HIS A 43 -21.75 -5.23 -4.48
C HIS A 43 -21.84 -6.67 -5.02
N ARG A 44 -22.99 -7.03 -5.57
CA ARG A 44 -23.24 -8.41 -6.06
C ARG A 44 -22.28 -8.83 -7.18
N ASP A 45 -21.84 -7.87 -8.00
CA ASP A 45 -20.85 -8.07 -9.07
C ASP A 45 -19.40 -8.11 -8.58
N GLY A 46 -19.15 -7.92 -7.27
CA GLY A 46 -17.86 -8.10 -6.63
C GLY A 46 -17.08 -6.85 -6.30
N HIS A 47 -17.55 -5.64 -6.67
CA HIS A 47 -16.83 -4.42 -6.37
C HIS A 47 -17.23 -3.77 -5.05
N TRP A 48 -16.39 -2.84 -4.60
CA TRP A 48 -16.69 -1.82 -3.59
C TRP A 48 -16.51 -0.45 -4.20
N GLU A 49 -17.17 0.53 -3.59
CA GLU A 49 -17.06 1.92 -4.00
C GLU A 49 -16.94 2.85 -2.78
N ALA A 50 -16.43 4.04 -3.02
CA ALA A 50 -16.36 5.12 -2.04
C ALA A 50 -17.68 5.90 -2.01
N ALA A 51 -17.77 6.93 -1.17
CA ALA A 51 -18.93 7.79 -1.12
C ALA A 51 -19.25 8.38 -2.51
N GLY A 52 -20.54 8.39 -2.87
CA GLY A 52 -21.01 8.88 -4.16
C GLY A 52 -20.68 7.98 -5.35
N SER A 53 -20.52 6.68 -5.11
CA SER A 53 -20.19 5.66 -6.13
C SER A 53 -18.89 5.94 -6.87
N ASN A 54 -17.92 6.52 -6.17
CA ASN A 54 -16.64 6.91 -6.73
C ASN A 54 -15.55 5.87 -6.44
N PHE A 55 -14.44 5.97 -7.16
CA PHE A 55 -13.20 5.22 -6.92
C PHE A 55 -13.38 3.69 -6.85
N ALA A 56 -14.33 3.12 -7.59
CA ALA A 56 -14.67 1.70 -7.50
C ALA A 56 -13.45 0.77 -7.66
N SER A 57 -12.54 1.04 -8.63
CA SER A 57 -11.34 0.21 -8.81
C SER A 57 -10.41 0.26 -7.60
N ALA A 58 -10.21 1.44 -7.00
CA ALA A 58 -9.37 1.59 -5.80
C ALA A 58 -9.99 0.86 -4.60
N MET A 59 -11.29 1.07 -4.34
CA MET A 59 -11.99 0.44 -3.22
C MET A 59 -12.06 -1.08 -3.36
N THR A 60 -12.28 -1.58 -4.58
CA THR A 60 -12.30 -3.02 -4.85
C THR A 60 -10.93 -3.66 -4.60
N ALA A 61 -9.87 -3.03 -5.08
CA ALA A 61 -8.52 -3.51 -4.84
C ALA A 61 -8.12 -3.46 -3.35
N MET A 62 -8.43 -2.36 -2.66
CA MET A 62 -8.15 -2.23 -1.21
C MET A 62 -8.96 -3.23 -0.40
N GLY A 63 -10.26 -3.38 -0.68
CA GLY A 63 -11.13 -4.35 -0.01
C GLY A 63 -10.64 -5.78 -0.19
N GLY A 64 -10.31 -6.16 -1.43
CA GLY A 64 -9.72 -7.47 -1.73
C GLY A 64 -8.40 -7.71 -1.01
N THR A 65 -7.51 -6.70 -0.97
CA THR A 65 -6.22 -6.78 -0.24
C THR A 65 -6.43 -7.01 1.25
N VAL A 66 -7.39 -6.32 1.87
CA VAL A 66 -7.73 -6.49 3.29
C VAL A 66 -8.21 -7.91 3.59
N LEU A 67 -8.98 -8.51 2.69
CA LEU A 67 -9.44 -9.89 2.84
C LEU A 67 -8.31 -10.92 2.66
N LEU A 68 -7.34 -10.64 1.78
CA LEU A 68 -6.11 -11.45 1.68
C LEU A 68 -5.27 -11.36 2.96
N MET A 69 -5.19 -10.19 3.59
CA MET A 69 -4.42 -9.99 4.83
C MET A 69 -4.99 -10.76 6.03
N GLU A 70 -6.26 -11.12 6.00
CA GLU A 70 -6.87 -12.01 7.01
C GLU A 70 -6.35 -13.45 6.88
N GLY A 71 -5.82 -13.81 5.73
CA GLY A 71 -5.29 -15.14 5.42
C GLY A 71 -6.18 -15.95 4.46
N SER A 72 -7.31 -15.41 4.04
CA SER A 72 -8.09 -16.01 2.94
C SER A 72 -7.36 -15.82 1.61
N THR A 73 -7.51 -16.78 0.71
CA THR A 73 -6.95 -16.74 -0.66
C THR A 73 -8.09 -16.78 -1.69
N ILE A 74 -7.77 -16.75 -2.97
CA ILE A 74 -8.78 -16.96 -4.03
C ILE A 74 -9.35 -18.40 -4.03
N ARG A 75 -8.70 -19.34 -3.33
CA ARG A 75 -9.08 -20.77 -3.29
C ARG A 75 -9.75 -21.16 -2.00
N ASP A 76 -9.16 -20.75 -0.89
CA ASP A 76 -9.49 -21.19 0.44
C ASP A 76 -9.69 -20.03 1.40
N GLY A 77 -10.41 -20.30 2.47
CA GLY A 77 -10.67 -19.36 3.54
C GLY A 77 -12.06 -18.74 3.46
N LYS A 78 -12.38 -18.04 4.51
CA LYS A 78 -13.71 -17.49 4.78
C LYS A 78 -14.20 -16.50 3.71
N TYR A 79 -13.28 -15.80 3.08
CA TYR A 79 -13.57 -14.71 2.15
C TYR A 79 -13.12 -15.00 0.71
N SER A 80 -12.83 -16.28 0.39
CA SER A 80 -12.33 -16.69 -0.94
C SER A 80 -13.25 -16.27 -2.08
N GLU A 81 -14.57 -16.42 -1.92
CA GLU A 81 -15.54 -15.99 -2.93
C GLU A 81 -15.54 -14.46 -3.14
N ASN A 82 -15.44 -13.70 -2.06
CA ASN A 82 -15.36 -12.23 -2.11
C ASN A 82 -14.11 -11.76 -2.85
N ILE A 83 -12.96 -12.38 -2.55
CA ILE A 83 -11.68 -12.09 -3.20
C ILE A 83 -11.74 -12.43 -4.69
N ARG A 84 -12.31 -13.59 -5.05
CA ARG A 84 -12.45 -14.01 -6.44
C ARG A 84 -13.33 -13.04 -7.25
N LYS A 85 -14.48 -12.66 -6.71
CA LYS A 85 -15.36 -11.67 -7.34
C LYS A 85 -14.67 -10.32 -7.56
N ALA A 86 -13.93 -9.85 -6.56
CA ALA A 86 -13.16 -8.61 -6.67
C ALA A 86 -12.09 -8.68 -7.77
N ALA A 87 -11.36 -9.81 -7.84
CA ALA A 87 -10.36 -10.03 -8.88
C ALA A 87 -10.99 -10.07 -10.26
N ASP A 88 -12.09 -10.82 -10.44
CA ASP A 88 -12.79 -10.91 -11.72
C ASP A 88 -13.29 -9.55 -12.17
N TRP A 89 -13.91 -8.80 -11.26
CA TRP A 89 -14.39 -7.46 -11.54
C TRP A 89 -13.29 -6.51 -12.04
N LEU A 90 -12.10 -6.54 -11.43
CA LEU A 90 -10.95 -5.73 -11.86
C LEU A 90 -10.35 -6.21 -13.17
N MET A 91 -10.26 -7.54 -13.39
CA MET A 91 -9.74 -8.12 -14.61
C MET A 91 -10.61 -7.79 -15.84
N GLU A 92 -11.92 -7.62 -15.66
CA GLU A 92 -12.86 -7.21 -16.70
C GLU A 92 -12.73 -5.73 -17.10
N ARG A 93 -12.11 -4.90 -16.24
CA ARG A 93 -11.96 -3.45 -16.44
C ARG A 93 -10.60 -3.04 -16.97
N VAL A 94 -9.83 -4.01 -17.43
CA VAL A 94 -8.53 -3.75 -18.05
C VAL A 94 -8.73 -3.21 -19.46
N GLN A 95 -8.25 -2.01 -19.71
CA GLN A 95 -8.31 -1.36 -21.00
C GLN A 95 -7.24 -1.92 -21.96
N ARG A 96 -7.41 -1.68 -23.26
CA ARG A 96 -6.44 -2.13 -24.29
C ARG A 96 -5.03 -1.58 -24.06
N ASN A 97 -4.91 -0.36 -23.54
CA ASN A 97 -3.62 0.28 -23.22
C ASN A 97 -2.99 -0.23 -21.92
N GLY A 98 -3.67 -1.09 -21.15
CA GLY A 98 -3.21 -1.64 -19.87
C GLY A 98 -3.72 -0.92 -18.63
N LEU A 99 -4.48 0.18 -18.75
CA LEU A 99 -5.14 0.80 -17.62
C LEU A 99 -6.12 -0.18 -16.97
N ILE A 100 -6.08 -0.33 -15.65
CA ILE A 100 -7.10 -1.01 -14.86
C ILE A 100 -7.98 0.07 -14.21
N GLY A 101 -9.17 0.27 -14.75
CA GLY A 101 -10.09 1.31 -14.27
C GLY A 101 -10.95 1.90 -15.38
N ASP A 102 -11.73 2.91 -15.01
CA ASP A 102 -12.54 3.67 -15.94
C ASP A 102 -11.77 4.90 -16.46
N PRO A 103 -11.44 4.97 -17.76
CA PRO A 103 -10.77 6.12 -18.34
C PRO A 103 -11.61 7.40 -18.28
N ASN A 104 -12.95 7.29 -18.18
CA ASN A 104 -13.84 8.44 -18.08
C ASN A 104 -13.81 9.12 -16.70
N ALA A 105 -13.25 8.48 -15.68
CA ALA A 105 -13.06 9.08 -14.36
C ALA A 105 -12.26 10.41 -14.43
N ALA A 106 -11.36 10.54 -15.40
CA ALA A 106 -10.64 11.78 -15.66
C ALA A 106 -11.57 12.95 -15.98
N ASN A 107 -12.60 12.70 -16.78
CA ASN A 107 -13.59 13.72 -17.17
C ASN A 107 -14.51 14.14 -16.02
N GLN A 108 -14.59 13.32 -14.97
CA GLN A 108 -15.35 13.60 -13.75
C GLN A 108 -14.50 14.26 -12.66
N GLY A 109 -13.21 14.57 -12.95
CA GLY A 109 -12.29 15.17 -11.98
C GLY A 109 -11.80 14.22 -10.88
N LEU A 110 -12.06 12.92 -10.98
CA LEU A 110 -11.72 11.94 -9.95
C LEU A 110 -10.36 11.28 -10.16
N GLY A 111 -9.90 11.18 -11.41
CA GLY A 111 -8.70 10.44 -11.76
C GLY A 111 -8.85 8.91 -11.63
N TYR A 112 -7.96 8.17 -12.25
CA TYR A 112 -7.97 6.70 -12.27
C TYR A 112 -6.66 6.07 -11.73
N MET A 113 -5.61 6.87 -11.51
CA MET A 113 -4.30 6.32 -11.18
C MET A 113 -4.25 5.67 -9.78
N TYR A 114 -5.02 6.14 -8.80
CA TYR A 114 -5.13 5.42 -7.53
C TYR A 114 -5.69 4.01 -7.73
N GLY A 115 -6.79 3.91 -8.48
CA GLY A 115 -7.42 2.63 -8.79
C GLY A 115 -6.47 1.71 -9.53
N HIS A 116 -5.73 2.24 -10.50
CA HIS A 116 -4.74 1.49 -11.26
C HIS A 116 -3.64 0.90 -10.38
N GLY A 117 -3.03 1.74 -9.53
CA GLY A 117 -1.96 1.30 -8.63
C GLY A 117 -2.42 0.25 -7.61
N PHE A 118 -3.52 0.49 -6.90
CA PHE A 118 -4.06 -0.49 -5.96
C PHE A 118 -4.47 -1.80 -6.66
N SER A 119 -5.01 -1.72 -7.89
CA SER A 119 -5.38 -2.92 -8.66
C SER A 119 -4.16 -3.76 -9.04
N ILE A 120 -3.06 -3.14 -9.48
CA ILE A 120 -1.80 -3.88 -9.72
C ILE A 120 -1.34 -4.55 -8.44
N LEU A 121 -1.34 -3.83 -7.30
CA LEU A 121 -0.93 -4.39 -6.02
C LEU A 121 -1.75 -5.63 -5.67
N PHE A 122 -3.08 -5.53 -5.69
CA PHE A 122 -3.98 -6.63 -5.33
C PHE A 122 -3.86 -7.82 -6.29
N LEU A 123 -3.92 -7.59 -7.59
CA LEU A 123 -3.83 -8.67 -8.59
C LEU A 123 -2.46 -9.35 -8.58
N SER A 124 -1.39 -8.64 -8.22
CA SER A 124 -0.06 -9.23 -8.04
C SER A 124 -0.02 -10.23 -6.86
N GLN A 125 -0.73 -9.96 -5.76
CA GLN A 125 -0.82 -10.92 -4.66
C GLN A 125 -1.59 -12.17 -5.09
N ILE A 126 -2.65 -12.02 -5.88
CA ILE A 126 -3.44 -13.12 -6.40
C ILE A 126 -2.67 -13.97 -7.40
N TYR A 127 -1.89 -13.35 -8.29
CA TYR A 127 -1.14 -14.05 -9.33
C TYR A 127 -0.24 -15.15 -8.77
N GLY A 128 0.37 -14.92 -7.60
CA GLY A 128 1.19 -15.92 -6.91
C GLY A 128 0.40 -17.14 -6.40
N GLU A 129 -0.92 -16.98 -6.18
CA GLU A 129 -1.83 -17.98 -5.62
C GLU A 129 -2.67 -18.70 -6.71
N GLU A 130 -2.66 -18.21 -7.95
CA GLU A 130 -3.49 -18.73 -9.03
C GLU A 130 -2.93 -20.02 -9.60
N GLU A 131 -3.67 -21.13 -9.50
CA GLU A 131 -3.30 -22.45 -10.00
C GLU A 131 -3.96 -22.79 -11.36
N ASP A 132 -5.10 -22.16 -11.69
CA ASP A 132 -5.68 -22.35 -13.03
C ASP A 132 -4.79 -21.75 -14.09
N GLY A 133 -4.28 -22.58 -14.97
CA GLY A 133 -3.27 -22.20 -15.95
C GLY A 133 -3.74 -21.17 -16.98
N GLU A 134 -5.03 -21.14 -17.33
CA GLU A 134 -5.58 -20.16 -18.27
C GLU A 134 -5.74 -18.81 -17.55
N ARG A 135 -6.32 -18.81 -16.36
CA ARG A 135 -6.52 -17.64 -15.55
C ARG A 135 -5.18 -17.02 -15.14
N ARG A 136 -4.18 -17.82 -14.81
CA ARG A 136 -2.84 -17.36 -14.50
C ARG A 136 -2.19 -16.65 -15.68
N ARG A 137 -2.26 -17.21 -16.91
CA ARG A 137 -1.76 -16.54 -18.12
C ARG A 137 -2.47 -15.23 -18.40
N LYS A 138 -3.79 -15.18 -18.17
CA LYS A 138 -4.57 -13.95 -18.31
C LYS A 138 -4.13 -12.89 -17.30
N LEU A 139 -3.91 -13.26 -16.04
CA LEU A 139 -3.38 -12.36 -14.99
C LEU A 139 -1.98 -11.85 -15.33
N GLU A 140 -1.09 -12.71 -15.85
CA GLU A 140 0.25 -12.33 -16.28
C GLU A 140 0.23 -11.28 -17.39
N ASP A 141 -0.60 -11.49 -18.43
CA ASP A 141 -0.80 -10.52 -19.49
C ASP A 141 -1.34 -9.19 -18.98
N ILE A 142 -2.36 -9.24 -18.11
CA ILE A 142 -2.94 -8.06 -17.48
C ILE A 142 -1.88 -7.28 -16.70
N LEU A 143 -1.16 -7.94 -15.80
CA LEU A 143 -0.15 -7.32 -14.96
C LEU A 143 1.01 -6.74 -15.79
N THR A 144 1.45 -7.47 -16.81
CA THR A 144 2.50 -7.00 -17.73
C THR A 144 2.08 -5.70 -18.42
N ARG A 145 0.88 -5.67 -19.01
CA ARG A 145 0.35 -4.46 -19.68
C ARG A 145 0.09 -3.33 -18.69
N ALA A 146 -0.39 -3.64 -17.49
CA ALA A 146 -0.65 -2.65 -16.45
C ALA A 146 0.64 -2.00 -15.93
N VAL A 147 1.70 -2.77 -15.71
CA VAL A 147 3.03 -2.25 -15.37
C VAL A 147 3.57 -1.35 -16.49
N GLN A 148 3.43 -1.75 -17.74
CA GLN A 148 3.84 -0.93 -18.87
C GLN A 148 3.05 0.38 -18.96
N PHE A 149 1.72 0.33 -18.72
CA PHE A 149 0.91 1.54 -18.65
C PHE A 149 1.36 2.45 -17.50
N CYS A 150 1.56 1.90 -16.29
CA CYS A 150 2.05 2.64 -15.13
C CYS A 150 3.34 3.41 -15.44
N VAL A 151 4.32 2.74 -16.06
CA VAL A 151 5.60 3.38 -16.43
C VAL A 151 5.44 4.47 -17.49
N ARG A 152 4.57 4.25 -18.49
CA ARG A 152 4.29 5.28 -19.52
C ARG A 152 3.47 6.45 -18.98
N ALA A 153 2.66 6.23 -17.93
CA ALA A 153 1.85 7.25 -17.29
C ALA A 153 2.66 8.22 -16.41
N GLN A 154 3.94 7.90 -16.15
CA GLN A 154 4.83 8.74 -15.35
C GLN A 154 5.06 10.09 -15.99
N THR A 155 5.04 11.15 -15.19
CA THR A 155 5.31 12.52 -15.65
C THR A 155 6.77 12.70 -16.07
N SER A 156 7.03 13.76 -16.80
CA SER A 156 8.41 14.14 -17.19
C SER A 156 9.31 14.38 -15.98
N ARG A 157 8.73 14.74 -14.83
CA ARG A 157 9.42 14.99 -13.55
C ARG A 157 9.68 13.73 -12.74
N GLY A 158 9.04 12.60 -13.08
CA GLY A 158 9.27 11.31 -12.44
C GLY A 158 8.26 10.90 -11.35
N GLY A 159 7.26 11.74 -11.08
CA GLY A 159 6.10 11.38 -10.27
C GLY A 159 4.92 10.91 -11.13
N TRP A 160 3.75 10.74 -10.52
CA TRP A 160 2.48 10.47 -11.19
C TRP A 160 1.42 11.44 -10.70
N GLY A 161 0.45 11.75 -11.56
CA GLY A 161 -0.74 12.51 -11.22
C GLY A 161 -1.98 11.63 -11.10
N TYR A 162 -3.14 12.26 -10.98
CA TYR A 162 -4.43 11.56 -10.88
C TYR A 162 -4.80 10.81 -12.15
N VAL A 163 -4.26 11.22 -13.28
CA VAL A 163 -4.36 10.58 -14.59
C VAL A 163 -2.97 10.39 -15.20
N SER A 164 -2.86 9.60 -16.27
CA SER A 164 -1.62 9.49 -17.05
C SER A 164 -1.11 10.85 -17.50
N ALA A 165 0.20 11.06 -17.50
CA ALA A 165 0.79 12.27 -18.06
C ALA A 165 0.43 12.50 -19.54
N GLN A 166 0.06 11.43 -20.27
CA GLN A 166 -0.40 11.51 -21.66
C GLN A 166 -1.84 12.01 -21.79
N ASP A 167 -2.68 11.80 -20.76
CA ASP A 167 -4.08 12.18 -20.73
C ASP A 167 -4.32 13.48 -19.95
N GLY A 168 -3.31 13.99 -19.26
CA GLY A 168 -3.35 15.17 -18.40
C GLY A 168 -2.30 16.21 -18.78
N ASN A 169 -2.08 17.17 -17.86
CA ASN A 169 -1.16 18.29 -18.06
C ASN A 169 0.27 18.01 -17.55
N ASP A 170 0.73 16.76 -17.62
CA ASP A 170 2.00 16.33 -17.02
C ASP A 170 2.09 16.67 -15.50
N PHE A 171 0.93 16.72 -14.83
CA PHE A 171 0.80 17.08 -13.43
C PHE A 171 1.27 15.94 -12.55
N ASP A 172 2.21 16.23 -11.66
CA ASP A 172 2.73 15.30 -10.65
C ASP A 172 2.10 15.57 -9.29
N GLU A 173 1.90 14.49 -8.51
CA GLU A 173 1.32 14.56 -7.19
C GLU A 173 1.88 13.45 -6.28
N GLY A 174 2.37 13.84 -5.09
CA GLY A 174 3.10 12.94 -4.21
C GLY A 174 2.28 11.76 -3.71
N SER A 175 0.99 11.94 -3.43
CA SER A 175 0.16 10.89 -2.84
C SER A 175 -0.20 9.78 -3.83
N VAL A 176 -0.29 10.08 -5.12
CA VAL A 176 -0.48 9.06 -6.16
C VAL A 176 0.81 8.29 -6.38
N SER A 177 1.95 8.99 -6.31
CA SER A 177 3.26 8.40 -6.61
C SER A 177 3.59 7.20 -5.73
N ILE A 178 3.27 7.24 -4.42
CA ILE A 178 3.49 6.09 -3.53
C ILE A 178 2.69 4.85 -3.96
N THR A 179 1.44 5.06 -4.35
CA THR A 179 0.57 3.95 -4.78
C THR A 179 1.16 3.23 -5.99
N GLN A 180 1.72 3.99 -6.96
CA GLN A 180 2.39 3.41 -8.12
C GLN A 180 3.69 2.68 -7.74
N VAL A 181 4.49 3.22 -6.83
CA VAL A 181 5.72 2.56 -6.36
C VAL A 181 5.40 1.22 -5.69
N GLN A 182 4.40 1.19 -4.80
CA GLN A 182 3.97 -0.06 -4.16
C GLN A 182 3.39 -1.05 -5.17
N ALA A 183 2.64 -0.59 -6.15
CA ALA A 183 2.14 -1.41 -7.25
C ALA A 183 3.27 -2.08 -8.04
N LEU A 184 4.27 -1.30 -8.45
CA LEU A 184 5.44 -1.80 -9.17
C LEU A 184 6.25 -2.78 -8.31
N ARG A 185 6.40 -2.52 -7.00
CA ARG A 185 7.05 -3.45 -6.08
C ARG A 185 6.27 -4.77 -5.97
N ALA A 186 4.95 -4.71 -5.81
CA ALA A 186 4.11 -5.90 -5.73
C ALA A 186 4.21 -6.74 -7.02
N ALA A 187 4.14 -6.10 -8.18
CA ALA A 187 4.31 -6.76 -9.47
C ALA A 187 5.68 -7.44 -9.59
N ARG A 188 6.76 -6.75 -9.18
CA ARG A 188 8.11 -7.32 -9.16
C ARG A 188 8.22 -8.52 -8.23
N ASN A 189 7.64 -8.45 -7.02
CA ASN A 189 7.62 -9.56 -6.06
C ASN A 189 6.89 -10.78 -6.63
N ALA A 190 5.88 -10.56 -7.47
CA ALA A 190 5.13 -11.61 -8.18
C ALA A 190 5.87 -12.14 -9.43
N GLY A 191 7.05 -11.63 -9.76
CA GLY A 191 7.83 -12.07 -10.92
C GLY A 191 7.54 -11.34 -12.24
N ILE A 192 6.70 -10.31 -12.22
CA ILE A 192 6.43 -9.46 -13.40
C ILE A 192 7.62 -8.52 -13.63
N VAL A 193 8.03 -8.39 -14.89
CA VAL A 193 9.15 -7.51 -15.26
C VAL A 193 8.77 -6.03 -15.08
N VAL A 194 9.50 -5.35 -14.20
CA VAL A 194 9.33 -3.91 -13.93
C VAL A 194 10.54 -3.14 -14.44
N PRO A 195 10.37 -2.18 -15.37
CA PRO A 195 11.47 -1.36 -15.87
C PRO A 195 12.09 -0.50 -14.74
N LYS A 196 13.39 -0.69 -14.50
CA LYS A 196 14.13 0.03 -13.45
C LYS A 196 14.05 1.55 -13.61
N GLN A 197 14.05 2.04 -14.84
CA GLN A 197 14.03 3.48 -15.15
C GLN A 197 12.87 4.23 -14.46
N GLY A 198 11.68 3.61 -14.33
CA GLY A 198 10.53 4.21 -13.64
C GLY A 198 10.82 4.48 -12.16
N ILE A 199 11.47 3.53 -11.51
CA ILE A 199 11.84 3.64 -10.08
C ILE A 199 12.95 4.69 -9.90
N ASP A 200 13.98 4.65 -10.74
CA ASP A 200 15.08 5.63 -10.68
C ASP A 200 14.58 7.08 -10.83
N LYS A 201 13.69 7.32 -11.79
CA LYS A 201 13.03 8.64 -11.96
C LYS A 201 12.24 9.06 -10.72
N THR A 202 11.57 8.12 -10.07
CA THR A 202 10.80 8.42 -8.85
C THR A 202 11.71 8.81 -7.68
N HIS A 203 12.86 8.17 -7.51
CA HIS A 203 13.83 8.57 -6.51
C HIS A 203 14.32 10.01 -6.73
N GLU A 204 14.65 10.38 -7.96
CA GLU A 204 15.03 11.76 -8.29
C GLU A 204 13.88 12.77 -8.10
N TYR A 205 12.65 12.37 -8.42
CA TYR A 205 11.46 13.16 -8.17
C TYR A 205 11.27 13.46 -6.67
N LEU A 206 11.29 12.42 -5.81
CA LEU A 206 11.15 12.58 -4.37
C LEU A 206 12.26 13.44 -3.76
N LYS A 207 13.49 13.28 -4.25
CA LYS A 207 14.63 14.13 -3.86
C LYS A 207 14.38 15.60 -4.20
N LYS A 208 13.89 15.89 -5.40
CA LYS A 208 13.56 17.27 -5.85
C LYS A 208 12.38 17.86 -5.06
N CYS A 209 11.38 17.03 -4.67
CA CYS A 209 10.28 17.48 -3.83
C CYS A 209 10.70 17.78 -2.38
N THR A 210 11.88 17.32 -1.96
CA THR A 210 12.37 17.48 -0.59
C THR A 210 12.88 18.90 -0.34
N THR A 211 12.30 19.57 0.64
CA THR A 211 12.70 20.92 1.04
C THR A 211 13.95 20.93 1.93
N PRO A 212 14.58 22.07 2.16
CA PRO A 212 15.67 22.19 3.12
C PRO A 212 15.32 21.72 4.55
N ARG A 213 14.07 21.84 5.00
CA ARG A 213 13.62 21.37 6.32
C ARG A 213 13.39 19.87 6.39
N GLY A 214 13.32 19.17 5.25
CA GLY A 214 13.17 17.70 5.20
C GLY A 214 11.76 17.21 4.90
N GLY A 215 10.78 18.08 4.75
CA GLY A 215 9.44 17.71 4.28
C GLY A 215 9.33 17.71 2.76
N LEU A 216 8.31 17.06 2.22
CA LEU A 216 8.00 17.08 0.80
C LEU A 216 6.93 18.11 0.45
N ILE A 217 7.12 18.81 -0.67
CA ILE A 217 6.10 19.62 -1.31
C ILE A 217 5.09 18.71 -2.04
N TYR A 218 3.90 19.27 -2.33
CA TYR A 218 2.82 18.54 -2.97
C TYR A 218 3.13 18.12 -4.41
N SER A 219 3.70 19.02 -5.20
CA SER A 219 3.96 18.85 -6.63
C SER A 219 5.10 19.74 -7.08
N LEU A 220 5.96 19.24 -7.98
CA LEU A 220 7.00 20.03 -8.62
C LEU A 220 6.40 20.97 -9.66
N GLN A 221 5.33 20.56 -10.36
CA GLN A 221 4.69 21.39 -11.38
C GLN A 221 4.01 22.61 -10.77
N SER A 222 3.33 22.46 -9.62
CA SER A 222 2.67 23.57 -8.95
C SER A 222 3.63 24.56 -8.27
N GLY A 223 4.92 24.25 -8.24
CA GLY A 223 5.96 25.16 -7.75
C GLY A 223 5.97 25.37 -6.24
N GLY A 224 5.32 24.49 -5.46
CA GLY A 224 5.37 24.60 -4.01
C GLY A 224 4.06 24.30 -3.30
N GLY A 225 3.66 25.13 -2.37
CA GLY A 225 2.49 24.92 -1.52
C GLY A 225 2.82 24.47 -0.09
N GLY A 226 4.09 24.55 0.30
CA GLY A 226 4.58 24.14 1.62
C GLY A 226 4.74 22.64 1.77
N GLU A 227 5.40 22.26 2.84
CA GLU A 227 5.65 20.85 3.17
C GLU A 227 4.37 20.18 3.64
N ARG A 228 4.22 18.92 3.26
CA ARG A 228 3.08 18.07 3.58
C ARG A 228 3.55 16.85 4.39
N PRO A 229 3.31 16.81 5.71
CA PRO A 229 3.67 15.65 6.54
C PRO A 229 3.10 14.34 5.99
N THR A 230 1.84 14.33 5.55
CA THR A 230 1.15 13.19 4.96
C THR A 230 1.90 12.62 3.74
N ILE A 231 2.32 13.47 2.81
CA ILE A 231 3.07 13.08 1.61
C ILE A 231 4.50 12.66 1.97
N THR A 232 5.08 13.29 2.98
CA THR A 232 6.41 12.91 3.46
C THR A 232 6.40 11.49 4.04
N VAL A 233 5.37 11.12 4.80
CA VAL A 233 5.16 9.73 5.26
C VAL A 233 5.07 8.77 4.07
N ALA A 234 4.30 9.11 3.06
CA ALA A 234 4.15 8.30 1.86
C ALA A 234 5.48 8.14 1.11
N ALA A 235 6.32 9.18 1.08
CA ALA A 235 7.65 9.11 0.50
C ALA A 235 8.58 8.14 1.25
N ILE A 236 8.52 8.09 2.60
CA ILE A 236 9.27 7.10 3.38
C ILE A 236 8.81 5.68 3.02
N ALA A 237 7.50 5.45 2.94
CA ALA A 237 6.94 4.16 2.54
C ALA A 237 7.39 3.77 1.11
N SER A 238 7.50 4.75 0.19
CA SER A 238 8.03 4.53 -1.17
C SER A 238 9.48 4.06 -1.14
N MET A 239 10.35 4.74 -0.38
CA MET A 239 11.76 4.35 -0.26
C MET A 239 11.90 2.96 0.36
N PHE A 240 11.15 2.66 1.41
CA PHE A 240 11.14 1.32 2.01
C PHE A 240 10.66 0.25 1.03
N SER A 241 9.65 0.56 0.22
CA SER A 241 9.18 -0.35 -0.84
C SER A 241 10.21 -0.57 -1.96
N THR A 242 11.22 0.29 -2.10
CA THR A 242 12.33 0.10 -3.04
C THR A 242 13.59 -0.49 -2.41
N GLY A 243 13.56 -0.76 -1.09
CA GLY A 243 14.68 -1.34 -0.34
C GLY A 243 15.62 -0.32 0.31
N GLU A 244 15.29 0.96 0.23
CA GLU A 244 16.09 2.07 0.75
C GLU A 244 15.76 2.39 2.22
N TYR A 245 15.97 1.41 3.10
CA TYR A 245 15.55 1.52 4.51
C TYR A 245 16.37 2.50 5.36
N THR A 246 17.63 2.77 4.99
CA THR A 246 18.57 3.56 5.80
C THR A 246 19.17 4.74 5.06
N SER A 247 18.62 5.12 3.91
CA SER A 247 19.12 6.24 3.11
C SER A 247 19.03 7.56 3.89
N ASP A 248 19.92 8.51 3.56
CA ASP A 248 19.92 9.82 4.21
C ASP A 248 18.62 10.60 3.97
N LEU A 249 17.97 10.37 2.83
CA LEU A 249 16.66 10.94 2.54
C LEU A 249 15.60 10.39 3.50
N ALA A 250 15.52 9.07 3.67
CA ALA A 250 14.58 8.44 4.59
C ALA A 250 14.79 8.91 6.04
N LYS A 251 16.05 9.02 6.48
CA LYS A 251 16.40 9.59 7.80
C LYS A 251 15.92 11.02 7.95
N ARG A 252 16.13 11.85 6.93
CA ARG A 252 15.76 13.26 6.93
C ARG A 252 14.25 13.44 7.00
N TRP A 253 13.50 12.67 6.20
CA TRP A 253 12.04 12.67 6.20
C TRP A 253 11.47 12.19 7.53
N LEU A 254 12.05 11.14 8.11
CA LEU A 254 11.60 10.60 9.39
C LEU A 254 11.79 11.62 10.53
N LYS A 255 12.93 12.32 10.57
CA LYS A 255 13.17 13.42 11.50
C LYS A 255 12.17 14.58 11.36
N TYR A 256 11.74 14.86 10.12
CA TYR A 256 10.75 15.90 9.85
C TYR A 256 9.35 15.46 10.30
N VAL A 257 8.95 14.22 10.02
CA VAL A 257 7.58 13.71 10.27
C VAL A 257 7.34 13.43 11.74
N GLN A 258 8.31 12.83 12.43
CA GLN A 258 8.13 12.32 13.80
C GLN A 258 7.55 13.33 14.79
N PRO A 259 8.00 14.59 14.89
CA PRO A 259 7.42 15.57 15.80
C PRO A 259 6.05 16.08 15.36
N LEU A 260 5.69 15.90 14.06
CA LEU A 260 4.43 16.37 13.49
C LEU A 260 3.33 15.31 13.56
N VAL A 261 3.71 14.03 13.55
CA VAL A 261 2.81 12.86 13.66
C VAL A 261 3.24 12.00 14.85
N PRO A 262 3.21 12.53 16.08
CA PRO A 262 3.64 11.78 17.27
C PRO A 262 2.64 10.66 17.57
N ILE A 263 3.15 9.53 18.08
CA ILE A 263 2.32 8.35 18.44
C ILE A 263 1.22 8.74 19.45
N GLU A 264 1.51 9.68 20.34
CA GLU A 264 0.58 10.17 21.36
C GLU A 264 -0.59 10.98 20.79
N SER A 265 -0.51 11.41 19.53
CA SER A 265 -1.57 12.16 18.84
C SER A 265 -2.47 11.30 17.97
N VAL A 266 -2.34 9.98 18.04
CA VAL A 266 -3.19 9.05 17.30
C VAL A 266 -4.67 9.38 17.54
N GLY A 267 -5.42 9.52 16.42
CA GLY A 267 -6.83 9.91 16.43
C GLY A 267 -7.09 11.42 16.51
N ARG A 268 -6.05 12.25 16.49
CA ARG A 268 -6.18 13.70 16.31
C ARG A 268 -5.79 14.03 14.87
N ASP A 269 -6.76 14.36 14.04
CA ASP A 269 -6.48 14.82 12.67
C ASP A 269 -5.95 16.24 12.72
N GLN A 270 -4.64 16.40 12.52
CA GLN A 270 -3.99 17.70 12.51
C GLN A 270 -3.78 18.26 11.09
N PHE A 271 -3.88 17.40 10.05
CA PHE A 271 -3.46 17.76 8.70
C PHE A 271 -4.52 17.49 7.62
N GLY A 272 -5.71 17.00 7.99
CA GLY A 272 -6.64 16.36 7.07
C GLY A 272 -6.03 15.04 6.52
N HIS A 273 -6.83 14.11 6.10
CA HIS A 273 -6.35 12.82 5.58
C HIS A 273 -5.61 11.92 6.60
N SER A 274 -6.09 11.89 7.85
CA SER A 274 -5.51 11.06 8.92
C SER A 274 -5.41 9.58 8.54
N GLU A 275 -6.44 9.03 7.89
CA GLU A 275 -6.47 7.65 7.42
C GLU A 275 -5.34 7.35 6.44
N TYR A 276 -5.11 8.23 5.45
CA TYR A 276 -4.01 8.12 4.51
C TYR A 276 -2.65 8.19 5.23
N THR A 277 -2.50 9.17 6.12
CA THR A 277 -1.27 9.35 6.88
C THR A 277 -0.92 8.10 7.66
N HIS A 278 -1.86 7.58 8.44
CA HIS A 278 -1.62 6.40 9.27
C HIS A 278 -1.56 5.10 8.48
N TYR A 279 -2.25 4.99 7.34
CA TYR A 279 -2.13 3.84 6.43
C TYR A 279 -0.67 3.62 5.99
N TYR A 280 0.05 4.68 5.63
CA TYR A 280 1.46 4.57 5.24
C TYR A 280 2.41 4.62 6.44
N TYR A 281 2.09 5.43 7.48
CA TYR A 281 2.97 5.52 8.64
C TYR A 281 3.05 4.23 9.44
N ALA A 282 1.95 3.50 9.55
CA ALA A 282 1.93 2.16 10.12
C ALA A 282 2.87 1.20 9.37
N GLN A 283 2.84 1.22 8.04
CA GLN A 283 3.74 0.40 7.21
C GLN A 283 5.21 0.78 7.44
N VAL A 284 5.52 2.08 7.52
CA VAL A 284 6.88 2.56 7.82
C VAL A 284 7.35 2.07 9.17
N ILE A 285 6.55 2.25 10.23
CA ILE A 285 6.93 1.87 11.59
C ILE A 285 6.97 0.34 11.73
N TYR A 286 6.06 -0.38 11.07
CA TYR A 286 6.09 -1.83 10.99
C TYR A 286 7.40 -2.35 10.35
N CYS A 287 7.84 -1.72 9.25
CA CYS A 287 9.12 -2.05 8.62
C CYS A 287 10.33 -1.72 9.51
N LEU A 288 10.28 -0.64 10.29
CA LEU A 288 11.31 -0.33 11.30
C LEU A 288 11.36 -1.40 12.40
N GLY A 289 10.21 -1.94 12.79
CA GLY A 289 10.10 -2.90 13.87
C GLY A 289 10.51 -2.33 15.21
N GLU A 290 11.20 -3.12 16.01
CA GLU A 290 11.66 -2.71 17.36
C GLU A 290 13.05 -2.07 17.33
N ASP A 291 13.88 -2.39 16.35
CA ASP A 291 15.30 -2.04 16.30
C ASP A 291 15.73 -1.18 15.10
N GLY A 292 14.87 -1.04 14.10
CA GLY A 292 15.20 -0.30 12.88
C GLY A 292 15.45 1.19 13.14
N TYR A 293 14.67 1.79 14.06
CA TYR A 293 14.85 3.20 14.40
C TYR A 293 16.24 3.47 15.02
N VAL A 294 16.67 2.64 15.99
CA VAL A 294 17.97 2.82 16.62
C VAL A 294 19.12 2.54 15.63
N LYS A 295 18.94 1.64 14.68
CA LYS A 295 19.92 1.42 13.60
C LYS A 295 20.07 2.65 12.70
N MET A 296 18.98 3.38 12.46
CA MET A 296 19.02 4.65 11.70
C MET A 296 19.59 5.81 12.54
N PHE A 297 19.29 5.85 13.84
CA PHE A 297 19.64 6.91 14.78
C PHE A 297 20.25 6.34 16.07
N PRO A 298 21.53 5.90 16.03
CA PRO A 298 22.16 5.23 17.16
C PRO A 298 22.19 6.06 18.44
N GLU A 299 22.27 7.39 18.31
CA GLU A 299 22.33 8.33 19.44
C GLU A 299 20.95 8.68 20.02
N SER A 300 19.86 8.08 19.49
CA SER A 300 18.49 8.37 19.94
C SER A 300 18.23 7.83 21.34
N LYS A 301 17.57 8.61 22.19
CA LYS A 301 17.06 8.13 23.47
C LYS A 301 15.93 7.14 23.26
N GLU A 302 15.75 6.19 24.17
CA GLU A 302 14.70 5.19 24.08
C GLU A 302 13.30 5.82 23.94
N SER A 303 13.02 6.90 24.67
CA SER A 303 11.75 7.63 24.60
C SER A 303 11.46 8.27 23.24
N GLU A 304 12.48 8.49 22.42
CA GLU A 304 12.37 9.11 21.09
C GLU A 304 12.18 8.06 19.98
N ARG A 305 12.39 6.77 20.28
CA ARG A 305 12.38 5.73 19.27
C ARG A 305 10.97 5.40 18.81
N LEU A 306 10.81 5.35 17.50
CA LEU A 306 9.61 4.79 16.87
C LEU A 306 9.75 3.27 16.81
N THR A 307 8.92 2.56 17.56
CA THR A 307 8.84 1.10 17.56
C THR A 307 7.45 0.65 17.17
N TRP A 308 7.38 -0.51 16.52
CA TRP A 308 6.10 -1.06 16.11
C TRP A 308 5.20 -1.37 17.32
N SER A 309 5.74 -1.96 18.38
CA SER A 309 4.97 -2.30 19.56
C SER A 309 4.31 -1.06 20.20
N ARG A 310 5.04 0.05 20.33
CA ARG A 310 4.51 1.31 20.89
C ARG A 310 3.42 1.91 20.00
N TYR A 311 3.66 2.01 18.68
CA TYR A 311 2.69 2.53 17.72
C TYR A 311 1.44 1.63 17.64
N ARG A 312 1.64 0.33 17.49
CA ARG A 312 0.59 -0.68 17.46
C ARG A 312 -0.36 -0.57 18.66
N ASN A 313 0.20 -0.54 19.87
CA ASN A 313 -0.60 -0.47 21.09
C ASN A 313 -1.47 0.79 21.14
N ALA A 314 -0.91 1.95 20.80
CA ALA A 314 -1.64 3.21 20.79
C ALA A 314 -2.74 3.22 19.70
N PHE A 315 -2.39 2.78 18.49
CA PHE A 315 -3.33 2.83 17.35
C PHE A 315 -4.44 1.77 17.46
N PHE A 316 -4.11 0.56 17.88
CA PHE A 316 -5.12 -0.51 18.05
C PHE A 316 -6.12 -0.18 19.16
N GLU A 317 -5.66 0.46 20.24
CA GLU A 317 -6.55 0.94 21.28
C GLU A 317 -7.49 2.03 20.76
N PHE A 318 -6.97 2.97 19.99
CA PHE A 318 -7.79 3.99 19.32
C PHE A 318 -8.83 3.37 18.41
N LEU A 319 -8.46 2.42 17.55
CA LEU A 319 -9.38 1.75 16.62
C LEU A 319 -10.46 0.93 17.36
N ALA A 320 -10.09 0.24 18.44
CA ALA A 320 -11.02 -0.53 19.25
C ALA A 320 -12.07 0.36 19.93
N ARG A 321 -11.65 1.54 20.38
CA ARG A 321 -12.53 2.50 21.06
C ARG A 321 -13.46 3.25 20.11
N THR A 322 -13.03 3.48 18.87
CA THR A 322 -13.76 4.30 17.87
C THR A 322 -14.57 3.49 16.88
N GLN A 323 -14.47 2.14 16.93
CA GLN A 323 -15.28 1.28 16.07
C GLN A 323 -16.77 1.38 16.43
N ASN A 324 -17.61 1.60 15.43
CA ASN A 324 -19.07 1.62 15.57
C ASN A 324 -19.61 0.21 15.90
N ALA A 325 -20.83 0.15 16.42
CA ALA A 325 -21.49 -1.12 16.80
C ALA A 325 -21.67 -2.08 15.60
N ASP A 326 -21.83 -1.58 14.39
CA ASP A 326 -21.95 -2.35 13.16
C ASP A 326 -20.62 -2.88 12.62
N GLY A 327 -19.49 -2.45 13.19
CA GLY A 327 -18.14 -2.83 12.79
C GLY A 327 -17.44 -1.81 11.88
N SER A 328 -18.13 -0.75 11.47
CA SER A 328 -17.53 0.34 10.70
C SER A 328 -16.74 1.30 11.58
N TRP A 329 -16.11 2.29 10.93
CA TRP A 329 -15.60 3.51 11.57
C TRP A 329 -16.20 4.73 10.88
N ASN A 330 -16.26 5.85 11.59
CA ASN A 330 -16.67 7.11 10.99
C ASN A 330 -15.71 7.45 9.84
N GLY A 331 -16.28 7.72 8.67
CA GLY A 331 -15.50 7.95 7.46
C GLY A 331 -15.11 9.41 7.29
N VAL A 332 -14.05 9.62 6.55
CA VAL A 332 -13.70 10.90 5.91
C VAL A 332 -14.61 11.15 4.69
N PRO A 333 -14.52 12.30 4.01
CA PRO A 333 -15.31 12.57 2.81
C PRO A 333 -15.24 11.51 1.71
N ILE A 334 -14.14 10.73 1.64
CA ILE A 334 -13.99 9.60 0.70
C ILE A 334 -14.96 8.46 1.04
N GLY A 335 -15.30 8.27 2.31
CA GLY A 335 -16.31 7.31 2.75
C GLY A 335 -15.80 6.20 3.67
N GLN A 336 -16.76 5.52 4.31
CA GLN A 336 -16.48 4.50 5.34
C GLN A 336 -15.74 3.26 4.79
N VAL A 337 -15.95 2.87 3.53
CA VAL A 337 -15.23 1.74 2.91
C VAL A 337 -13.74 2.03 2.87
N TYR A 338 -13.35 3.25 2.45
CA TYR A 338 -11.95 3.68 2.46
C TYR A 338 -11.34 3.64 3.87
N THR A 339 -12.02 4.24 4.84
CA THR A 339 -11.58 4.26 6.24
C THR A 339 -11.41 2.85 6.79
N ALA A 340 -12.39 1.96 6.55
CA ALA A 340 -12.32 0.57 6.99
C ALA A 340 -11.16 -0.18 6.33
N CYS A 341 -10.91 0.02 5.03
CA CYS A 341 -9.76 -0.59 4.34
C CYS A 341 -8.43 -0.13 4.94
N CYS A 342 -8.27 1.17 5.22
CA CYS A 342 -7.06 1.70 5.85
C CYS A 342 -6.84 1.09 7.24
N TYR A 343 -7.85 1.09 8.08
CA TYR A 343 -7.74 0.64 9.46
C TYR A 343 -7.59 -0.89 9.58
N LEU A 344 -8.31 -1.64 8.78
CA LEU A 344 -8.15 -3.09 8.73
C LEU A 344 -6.79 -3.51 8.18
N THR A 345 -6.20 -2.76 7.24
CA THR A 345 -4.83 -2.97 6.81
C THR A 345 -3.87 -2.82 7.99
N ILE A 346 -3.98 -1.73 8.77
CA ILE A 346 -3.10 -1.47 9.92
C ILE A 346 -3.24 -2.56 10.98
N LEU A 347 -4.48 -2.95 11.32
CA LEU A 347 -4.77 -3.99 12.32
C LEU A 347 -4.21 -5.38 11.94
N GLN A 348 -3.96 -5.62 10.66
CA GLN A 348 -3.56 -6.93 10.13
C GLN A 348 -2.09 -6.98 9.67
N LEU A 349 -1.30 -5.91 9.83
CA LEU A 349 0.12 -5.92 9.44
C LEU A 349 0.90 -7.04 10.11
N ASP A 350 0.61 -7.32 11.39
CA ASP A 350 1.26 -8.40 12.14
C ASP A 350 1.02 -9.80 11.58
N ASN A 351 -0.03 -10.00 10.79
CA ASN A 351 -0.28 -11.30 10.16
C ASN A 351 0.83 -11.69 9.18
N GLY A 352 1.56 -10.71 8.61
CA GLY A 352 2.71 -10.95 7.73
C GLY A 352 2.37 -11.75 6.47
N VAL A 353 1.10 -11.80 6.06
CA VAL A 353 0.60 -12.67 4.98
C VAL A 353 1.09 -12.18 3.61
N LEU A 354 1.02 -10.87 3.36
CA LEU A 354 1.31 -10.33 2.04
C LEU A 354 2.77 -9.90 1.88
N PRO A 355 3.49 -10.37 0.83
CA PRO A 355 4.89 -10.02 0.58
C PRO A 355 5.16 -8.52 0.50
N ILE A 356 4.20 -7.72 0.05
CA ILE A 356 4.35 -6.26 -0.05
C ILE A 356 4.50 -5.59 1.32
N TYR A 357 3.97 -6.17 2.38
CA TYR A 357 4.03 -5.66 3.75
C TYR A 357 5.03 -6.40 4.65
N GLN A 358 5.76 -7.38 4.10
CA GLN A 358 6.81 -8.07 4.85
C GLN A 358 8.06 -7.19 5.01
N ARG A 359 8.76 -7.40 6.14
CA ARG A 359 10.01 -6.70 6.49
C ARG A 359 11.19 -7.21 5.68
#